data_581e1a0467c3d5fd499a68699bb2c888
#
_entry.id   581e1a0467c3d5fd499a68699bb2c888
#
_cell.length_a   1.000
_cell.length_b   1.000
_cell.length_c   1.000
_cell.angle_alpha   90.00
_cell.angle_beta   90.00
_cell.angle_gamma   90.00
#
_symmetry.space_group_name_H-M   'P 1'
#
loop_
_entity.id
_entity.type
_entity.pdbx_description
1 polymer ?
#
loop_
_entity_poly.entity_id
_entity_poly.type
_entity_poly.pdbx_seq_one_letter_code
_entity_poly.pdbx_strand_id
1 'polypeptide(L)'
;IVGGNPVWAVEPVEGMTDSVIYYLNLQHGIKAWKKEDLPEHLHYGTNQRIPAVVLIADPGWTAGVRPEPSRYNKGDHGYDWECRDMHAIFYAEGPAFKQGFATDTLLNIDIYNIVTDILGLKPAPNDGSRERMSPLLR
;
A
#
# COMPACT_ATOMS: atom_id res chain seq x y z
N ILE A 1 -11.19 17.08 3.01
CA ILE A 1 -10.14 16.37 2.27
C ILE A 1 -8.99 16.13 3.22
N VAL A 2 -8.53 14.90 3.30
CA VAL A 2 -7.39 14.47 4.13
C VAL A 2 -6.48 13.57 3.31
N GLY A 3 -5.19 13.51 3.66
CA GLY A 3 -4.20 12.67 3.00
C GLY A 3 -3.04 13.46 2.40
N GLY A 4 -2.33 12.84 1.51
CA GLY A 4 -1.20 13.37 0.76
C GLY A 4 -0.88 12.47 -0.41
N ASN A 5 -0.10 12.97 -1.38
CA ASN A 5 0.31 12.12 -2.49
C ASN A 5 0.91 10.80 -2.01
N PRO A 6 0.55 9.67 -2.60
CA PRO A 6 -0.39 9.48 -3.71
C PRO A 6 -1.85 9.22 -3.27
N VAL A 7 -2.15 9.17 -1.96
CA VAL A 7 -3.46 8.75 -1.44
C VAL A 7 -4.17 9.92 -0.76
N TRP A 8 -5.36 10.23 -1.25
CA TRP A 8 -6.24 11.23 -0.65
C TRP A 8 -7.61 10.64 -0.35
N ALA A 9 -8.25 11.18 0.68
CA ALA A 9 -9.63 10.85 0.99
C ALA A 9 -10.48 12.13 1.10
N VAL A 10 -11.69 12.03 0.59
CA VAL A 10 -12.62 13.15 0.45
C VAL A 10 -13.95 12.77 1.08
N GLU A 11 -14.47 13.67 1.93
CA GLU A 11 -15.86 13.58 2.38
C GLU A 11 -16.71 14.53 1.52
N PRO A 12 -17.49 13.98 0.57
CA PRO A 12 -18.38 14.80 -0.26
C PRO A 12 -19.53 15.41 0.54
N VAL A 13 -20.13 16.46 0.00
CA VAL A 13 -21.44 16.93 0.48
C VAL A 13 -22.47 15.82 0.25
N GLU A 14 -23.46 15.75 1.12
CA GLU A 14 -24.52 14.73 1.05
C GLU A 14 -25.14 14.63 -0.35
N GLY A 15 -25.28 13.41 -0.85
CA GLY A 15 -25.80 13.13 -2.18
C GLY A 15 -24.81 13.34 -3.33
N MET A 16 -23.57 13.80 -3.09
CA MET A 16 -22.60 14.13 -4.14
C MET A 16 -21.53 13.04 -4.36
N THR A 17 -21.54 11.96 -3.61
CA THR A 17 -20.49 10.91 -3.65
C THR A 17 -20.23 10.39 -5.05
N ASP A 18 -21.27 9.95 -5.75
CA ASP A 18 -21.12 9.38 -7.11
C ASP A 18 -20.65 10.42 -8.12
N SER A 19 -21.12 11.68 -7.99
CA SER A 19 -20.67 12.79 -8.84
C SER A 19 -19.18 13.08 -8.63
N VAL A 20 -18.73 13.11 -7.37
CA VAL A 20 -17.30 13.33 -7.05
C VAL A 20 -16.44 12.24 -7.64
N ILE A 21 -16.82 10.96 -7.46
CA ILE A 21 -16.09 9.84 -8.04
C ILE A 21 -16.05 9.93 -9.57
N TYR A 22 -17.18 10.23 -10.19
CA TYR A 22 -17.25 10.41 -11.64
C TYR A 22 -16.25 11.45 -12.15
N TYR A 23 -16.27 12.65 -11.59
CA TYR A 23 -15.37 13.74 -12.03
C TYR A 23 -13.90 13.47 -11.69
N LEU A 24 -13.60 12.80 -10.58
CA LEU A 24 -12.24 12.38 -10.26
C LEU A 24 -11.71 11.36 -11.29
N ASN A 25 -12.54 10.39 -11.65
CA ASN A 25 -12.16 9.35 -12.63
C ASN A 25 -12.07 9.87 -14.09
N LEU A 26 -12.52 11.08 -14.38
CA LEU A 26 -12.24 11.75 -15.65
C LEU A 26 -10.82 12.33 -15.72
N GLN A 27 -10.14 12.46 -14.59
CA GLN A 27 -8.78 12.97 -14.56
C GLN A 27 -7.77 11.86 -14.92
N HIS A 28 -6.71 12.25 -15.64
CA HIS A 28 -5.61 11.32 -15.92
C HIS A 28 -4.75 11.08 -14.68
N GLY A 29 -4.30 9.83 -14.52
CA GLY A 29 -3.32 9.48 -13.50
C GLY A 29 -3.85 9.38 -12.08
N ILE A 30 -5.17 9.29 -11.91
CA ILE A 30 -5.80 8.98 -10.63
C ILE A 30 -6.95 8.01 -10.82
N LYS A 31 -7.23 7.26 -9.78
CA LYS A 31 -8.43 6.43 -9.64
C LYS A 31 -9.12 6.74 -8.32
N ALA A 32 -10.44 6.79 -8.34
CA ALA A 32 -11.26 7.08 -7.17
C ALA A 32 -12.38 6.05 -7.00
N TRP A 33 -12.66 5.69 -5.76
CA TRP A 33 -13.66 4.70 -5.36
C TRP A 33 -14.44 5.20 -4.14
N LYS A 34 -15.61 4.62 -3.91
CA LYS A 34 -16.17 4.60 -2.56
C LYS A 34 -15.21 3.78 -1.69
N LYS A 35 -15.08 4.13 -0.41
CA LYS A 35 -14.17 3.43 0.49
C LYS A 35 -14.48 1.94 0.63
N GLU A 36 -15.75 1.56 0.52
CA GLU A 36 -16.23 0.17 0.55
C GLU A 36 -15.94 -0.61 -0.73
N ASP A 37 -15.69 0.09 -1.85
CA ASP A 37 -15.44 -0.49 -3.17
C ASP A 37 -13.94 -0.50 -3.54
N LEU A 38 -13.07 -0.16 -2.58
CA LEU A 38 -11.62 -0.22 -2.81
C LEU A 38 -11.17 -1.63 -3.16
N PRO A 39 -10.16 -1.78 -4.04
CA PRO A 39 -9.58 -3.09 -4.33
C PRO A 39 -9.18 -3.84 -3.07
N GLU A 40 -9.60 -5.09 -2.95
CA GLU A 40 -9.42 -5.93 -1.76
C GLU A 40 -7.95 -6.07 -1.37
N HIS A 41 -7.05 -6.15 -2.37
CA HIS A 41 -5.61 -6.30 -2.13
C HIS A 41 -4.99 -5.13 -1.35
N LEU A 42 -5.63 -3.95 -1.32
CA LEU A 42 -5.15 -2.80 -0.57
C LEU A 42 -5.40 -2.92 0.95
N HIS A 43 -6.27 -3.84 1.38
CA HIS A 43 -6.66 -4.03 2.78
C HIS A 43 -7.02 -2.72 3.49
N TYR A 44 -7.70 -1.82 2.78
CA TYR A 44 -8.04 -0.47 3.22
C TYR A 44 -9.52 -0.15 2.96
N GLY A 45 -10.10 0.81 3.69
CA GLY A 45 -11.47 1.28 3.46
C GLY A 45 -12.49 0.90 4.56
N THR A 46 -12.19 -0.06 5.42
CA THR A 46 -13.14 -0.58 6.42
C THR A 46 -13.32 0.30 7.66
N ASN A 47 -12.38 1.20 7.95
CA ASN A 47 -12.45 2.02 9.15
C ASN A 47 -13.43 3.19 8.98
N GLN A 48 -14.25 3.44 10.01
CA GLN A 48 -15.27 4.51 9.99
C GLN A 48 -14.68 5.93 9.86
N ARG A 49 -13.41 6.13 10.23
CA ARG A 49 -12.72 7.43 10.12
C ARG A 49 -12.25 7.73 8.70
N ILE A 50 -12.30 6.77 7.80
CA ILE A 50 -11.96 6.99 6.40
C ILE A 50 -13.14 7.70 5.73
N PRO A 51 -12.93 8.87 5.08
CA PRO A 51 -13.96 9.55 4.29
C PRO A 51 -14.56 8.69 3.21
N ALA A 52 -15.75 9.06 2.74
CA ALA A 52 -16.57 8.24 1.84
C ALA A 52 -15.91 7.94 0.49
N VAL A 53 -15.03 8.83 0.00
CA VAL A 53 -14.31 8.66 -1.27
C VAL A 53 -12.82 8.60 -1.01
N VAL A 54 -12.16 7.60 -1.58
CA VAL A 54 -10.70 7.47 -1.59
C VAL A 54 -10.21 7.55 -3.03
N LEU A 55 -9.16 8.32 -3.27
CA LEU A 55 -8.47 8.37 -4.56
C LEU A 55 -6.99 8.03 -4.38
N ILE A 56 -6.45 7.36 -5.39
CA ILE A 56 -5.05 6.97 -5.44
C ILE A 56 -4.48 7.42 -6.78
N ALA A 57 -3.32 8.08 -6.74
CA ALA A 57 -2.59 8.43 -7.96
C ALA A 57 -1.96 7.19 -8.60
N ASP A 58 -1.96 7.13 -9.91
CA ASP A 58 -1.22 6.11 -10.65
C ASP A 58 0.29 6.33 -10.48
N PRO A 59 1.13 5.29 -10.55
CA PRO A 59 2.58 5.42 -10.50
C PRO A 59 3.09 6.44 -11.52
N GLY A 60 3.98 7.32 -11.08
CA GLY A 60 4.51 8.43 -11.89
C GLY A 60 3.63 9.68 -11.93
N TRP A 61 2.47 9.66 -11.29
CA TRP A 61 1.59 10.82 -11.15
C TRP A 61 1.57 11.36 -9.72
N THR A 62 1.27 12.64 -9.61
CA THR A 62 1.09 13.31 -8.33
C THR A 62 -0.32 13.90 -8.25
N ALA A 63 -1.08 13.47 -7.25
CA ALA A 63 -2.36 14.07 -6.93
C ALA A 63 -2.22 15.13 -5.85
N GLY A 64 -2.84 16.28 -6.02
CA GLY A 64 -2.79 17.37 -5.05
C GLY A 64 -4.01 18.28 -5.12
N VAL A 65 -4.36 18.88 -3.99
CA VAL A 65 -5.48 19.83 -3.89
C VAL A 65 -5.16 21.15 -4.60
N ARG A 66 -3.87 21.50 -4.65
CA ARG A 66 -3.38 22.70 -5.36
C ARG A 66 -2.10 22.31 -6.09
N PRO A 67 -2.16 22.17 -7.42
CA PRO A 67 -0.98 21.80 -8.19
C PRO A 67 0.04 22.94 -8.17
N GLU A 68 1.18 22.69 -7.56
CA GLU A 68 2.36 23.57 -7.64
C GLU A 68 3.53 22.75 -8.22
N PRO A 69 3.72 22.73 -9.54
CA PRO A 69 4.71 21.89 -10.19
C PRO A 69 6.14 22.01 -9.66
N SER A 70 6.50 23.19 -9.13
CA SER A 70 7.83 23.43 -8.53
C SER A 70 8.08 22.71 -7.20
N ARG A 71 7.04 22.16 -6.58
CA ARG A 71 7.10 21.46 -5.29
C ARG A 71 6.96 19.95 -5.41
N TYR A 72 6.80 19.42 -6.62
CA TYR A 72 6.68 17.97 -6.79
C TYR A 72 8.03 17.30 -6.61
N ASN A 73 8.07 16.27 -5.80
CA ASN A 73 9.22 15.41 -5.68
C ASN A 73 9.46 14.67 -6.99
N LYS A 74 10.73 14.45 -7.34
CA LYS A 74 11.10 13.64 -8.51
C LYS A 74 10.96 12.14 -8.27
N GLY A 75 10.75 11.74 -7.03
CA GLY A 75 10.46 10.38 -6.60
C GLY A 75 9.55 10.42 -5.39
N ASP A 76 8.66 9.47 -5.30
CA ASP A 76 7.70 9.35 -4.20
C ASP A 76 7.39 7.86 -3.96
N HIS A 77 6.65 7.57 -2.90
CA HIS A 77 6.30 6.22 -2.47
C HIS A 77 4.84 6.18 -1.99
N GLY A 78 4.33 4.97 -1.68
CA GLY A 78 2.97 4.81 -1.16
C GLY A 78 1.90 4.63 -2.25
N TYR A 79 2.32 4.41 -3.51
CA TYR A 79 1.44 3.96 -4.58
C TYR A 79 1.02 2.50 -4.35
N ASP A 80 0.15 1.99 -5.22
CA ASP A 80 -0.29 0.60 -5.16
C ASP A 80 0.94 -0.34 -5.10
N TRP A 81 0.95 -1.23 -4.11
CA TRP A 81 2.08 -2.12 -3.85
C TRP A 81 2.25 -3.22 -4.93
N GLU A 82 1.24 -3.47 -5.76
CA GLU A 82 1.40 -4.33 -6.94
C GLU A 82 2.27 -3.69 -8.04
N CYS A 83 2.51 -2.37 -7.95
CA CYS A 83 3.44 -1.69 -8.84
C CYS A 83 4.89 -2.08 -8.50
N ARG A 84 5.61 -2.65 -9.50
CA ARG A 84 7.00 -3.09 -9.30
C ARG A 84 7.95 -1.97 -8.86
N ASP A 85 7.68 -0.72 -9.23
CA ASP A 85 8.49 0.42 -8.83
C ASP A 85 8.37 0.73 -7.34
N MET A 86 7.36 0.16 -6.66
CA MET A 86 7.18 0.23 -5.21
C MET A 86 7.91 -0.88 -4.45
N HIS A 87 8.46 -1.88 -5.16
CA HIS A 87 9.16 -2.98 -4.52
C HIS A 87 10.51 -2.51 -3.96
N ALA A 88 10.80 -2.97 -2.76
CA ALA A 88 12.08 -2.76 -2.09
C ALA A 88 12.93 -4.04 -2.14
N ILE A 89 14.20 -3.93 -1.76
CA ILE A 89 15.06 -5.08 -1.58
C ILE A 89 14.87 -5.68 -0.19
N PHE A 90 14.82 -7.01 -0.13
CA PHE A 90 14.97 -7.77 1.10
C PHE A 90 16.29 -8.55 1.05
N TYR A 91 17.16 -8.30 2.02
CA TYR A 91 18.40 -9.02 2.22
C TYR A 91 18.48 -9.50 3.66
N ALA A 92 18.83 -10.77 3.82
CA ALA A 92 18.99 -11.37 5.14
C ALA A 92 20.22 -12.27 5.18
N GLU A 93 20.96 -12.22 6.30
CA GLU A 93 22.14 -13.02 6.56
C GLU A 93 22.16 -13.46 8.01
N GLY A 94 22.72 -14.62 8.27
CA GLY A 94 22.92 -15.15 9.61
C GLY A 94 22.69 -16.66 9.69
N PRO A 95 22.89 -17.26 10.88
CA PRO A 95 22.86 -18.71 11.06
C PRO A 95 21.49 -19.35 10.78
N ALA A 96 20.40 -18.60 10.87
CA ALA A 96 19.06 -19.07 10.61
C ALA A 96 18.73 -19.15 9.11
N PHE A 97 19.43 -18.37 8.26
CA PHE A 97 19.11 -18.26 6.84
C PHE A 97 19.91 -19.25 6.00
N LYS A 98 19.30 -19.71 4.90
CA LYS A 98 20.00 -20.45 3.86
C LYS A 98 20.98 -19.54 3.13
N GLN A 99 22.17 -20.06 2.85
CA GLN A 99 23.18 -19.34 2.08
C GLN A 99 22.90 -19.46 0.57
N GLY A 100 23.10 -18.37 -0.16
CA GLY A 100 22.97 -18.35 -1.62
C GLY A 100 21.55 -18.64 -2.13
N PHE A 101 20.55 -18.43 -1.28
CA PHE A 101 19.14 -18.65 -1.63
C PHE A 101 18.51 -17.34 -2.10
N ALA A 102 17.74 -17.41 -3.17
CA ALA A 102 16.91 -16.32 -3.67
C ALA A 102 15.46 -16.80 -3.72
N THR A 103 14.54 -15.91 -3.45
CA THR A 103 13.10 -16.17 -3.49
C THR A 103 12.39 -15.13 -4.33
N ASP A 104 11.15 -15.40 -4.67
CA ASP A 104 10.25 -14.44 -5.28
C ASP A 104 9.88 -13.32 -4.31
N THR A 105 9.05 -12.40 -4.78
CA THR A 105 8.57 -11.25 -4.00
C THR A 105 7.91 -11.69 -2.70
N LEU A 106 8.32 -11.06 -1.61
CA LEU A 106 7.76 -11.23 -0.28
C LEU A 106 6.93 -10.00 0.07
N LEU A 107 5.95 -10.19 0.95
CA LEU A 107 5.20 -9.07 1.51
C LEU A 107 5.90 -8.57 2.78
N ASN A 108 5.96 -7.25 2.96
CA ASN A 108 6.59 -6.65 4.14
C ASN A 108 5.97 -7.13 5.46
N ILE A 109 4.67 -7.44 5.47
CA ILE A 109 3.95 -8.00 6.62
C ILE A 109 4.45 -9.39 7.04
N ASP A 110 5.14 -10.11 6.15
CA ASP A 110 5.69 -11.45 6.45
C ASP A 110 6.93 -11.40 7.35
N ILE A 111 7.64 -10.26 7.37
CA ILE A 111 8.90 -10.09 8.12
C ILE A 111 8.70 -10.32 9.61
N TYR A 112 7.57 -9.92 10.15
CA TYR A 112 7.24 -10.16 11.56
C TYR A 112 7.30 -11.65 11.92
N ASN A 113 6.74 -12.49 11.07
CA ASN A 113 6.70 -13.94 11.30
C ASN A 113 8.08 -14.58 11.26
N ILE A 114 8.96 -14.19 10.32
CA ILE A 114 10.32 -14.74 10.26
C ILE A 114 11.15 -14.33 11.48
N VAL A 115 10.98 -13.09 11.96
CA VAL A 115 11.67 -12.62 13.17
C VAL A 115 11.22 -13.41 14.39
N THR A 116 9.91 -13.63 14.56
CA THR A 116 9.38 -14.42 15.68
C THR A 116 9.83 -15.86 15.64
N ASP A 117 9.91 -16.47 14.44
CA ASP A 117 10.39 -17.83 14.27
C ASP A 117 11.87 -17.97 14.65
N ILE A 118 12.72 -17.06 14.19
CA ILE A 118 14.16 -17.06 14.54
C ILE A 118 14.38 -16.89 16.04
N LEU A 119 13.56 -16.07 16.69
CA LEU A 119 13.65 -15.82 18.13
C LEU A 119 12.94 -16.88 19.00
N GLY A 120 12.24 -17.83 18.40
CA GLY A 120 11.44 -18.83 19.12
C GLY A 120 10.24 -18.23 19.86
N LEU A 121 9.72 -17.11 19.37
CA LEU A 121 8.58 -16.44 19.97
C LEU A 121 7.27 -16.87 19.30
N LYS A 122 6.20 -16.89 20.10
CA LYS A 122 4.84 -17.08 19.55
C LYS A 122 4.36 -15.77 18.94
N PRO A 123 4.09 -15.71 17.63
CA PRO A 123 3.60 -14.49 17.00
C PRO A 123 2.18 -14.14 17.52
N ALA A 124 1.90 -12.84 17.61
CA ALA A 124 0.53 -12.37 17.72
C ALA A 124 -0.23 -12.63 16.41
N PRO A 125 -1.58 -12.69 16.44
CA PRO A 125 -2.38 -12.72 15.22
C PRO A 125 -1.99 -11.57 14.28
N ASN A 126 -1.70 -11.88 13.01
CA ASN A 126 -1.27 -10.91 12.00
C ASN A 126 -1.61 -11.45 10.60
N ASP A 127 -1.50 -10.59 9.59
CA ASP A 127 -1.85 -10.90 8.20
C ASP A 127 -0.67 -11.47 7.38
N GLY A 128 0.53 -11.59 7.98
CA GLY A 128 1.70 -12.16 7.34
C GLY A 128 1.64 -13.69 7.25
N SER A 129 2.29 -14.26 6.24
CA SER A 129 2.38 -15.71 6.03
C SER A 129 3.74 -16.26 6.45
N ARG A 130 3.71 -17.24 7.36
CA ARG A 130 4.90 -18.04 7.70
C ARG A 130 5.34 -18.91 6.53
N GLU A 131 4.39 -19.41 5.73
CA GLU A 131 4.66 -20.31 4.62
C GLU A 131 5.50 -19.62 3.53
N ARG A 132 5.23 -18.35 3.25
CA ARG A 132 6.04 -17.57 2.31
C ARG A 132 7.47 -17.35 2.77
N MET A 133 7.71 -17.27 4.07
CA MET A 133 9.02 -16.98 4.66
C MET A 133 9.82 -18.22 5.03
N SER A 134 9.17 -19.35 5.31
CA SER A 134 9.83 -20.59 5.75
C SER A 134 10.88 -21.11 4.76
N PRO A 135 10.75 -20.99 3.44
CA PRO A 135 11.79 -21.43 2.51
C PRO A 135 13.13 -20.72 2.68
N LEU A 136 13.18 -19.53 3.30
CA LEU A 136 14.40 -18.76 3.57
C LEU A 136 15.22 -19.35 4.73
N LEU A 137 14.57 -20.07 5.63
CA LEU A 137 15.19 -20.62 6.85
C LEU A 137 15.80 -22.01 6.59
N ARG A 138 16.79 -22.36 7.43
CA ARG A 138 17.45 -23.67 7.43
C ARG A 138 16.57 -24.73 8.06
#